data_6882eb217a8732ba9031b04120595973
#
_entry.id   6882eb217a8732ba9031b04120595973
#
_cell.length_a   1.000
_cell.length_b   1.000
_cell.length_c   1.000
_cell.angle_alpha   90.00
_cell.angle_beta   90.00
_cell.angle_gamma   90.00
#
_symmetry.space_group_name_H-M   'P 1'
#
loop_
_entity.id
_entity.type
_entity.pdbx_description
1 polymer ?
#
loop_
_entity_poly.entity_id
_entity_poly.type
_entity_poly.pdbx_seq_one_letter_code
_entity_poly.pdbx_strand_id
1 'polypeptide(L)'
;MDHALGALTARFRDHLGHERRVSPHTLLAYGRDLDELAAFVTERRGRPATKADLDKLTLRSWLGELARRVSPTSLARKLSSVRAFFAWLEREGLASDNPAALLKSPKLRRKLPKFLSADHAAEVVEAPLSAPGAEAERLRDAAMLEMLYGSGLRVSELVGLDLDHLALEREEVRVLGKGRKERLVPIGSKARAALHTYLARRAELRHPRTGLQDERSLFLGRHGTRLGVRRVQTLVQRYGALGAGRGDLHPHALRHTCATHLLEGGADLRAIQELLGHTSLSTTQRYTHVSLDQLLAVYDRAHPMARKPAARRGRS
;
A
#
# COMPACT_ATOMS: atom_id res chain seq x y z
N MET A 1 33.96 0.60 -25.15
CA MET A 1 33.59 -0.83 -25.09
C MET A 1 32.08 -0.95 -25.08
N ASP A 2 31.56 -1.75 -26.00
CA ASP A 2 30.10 -1.94 -26.12
C ASP A 2 29.66 -3.05 -25.19
N HIS A 3 29.21 -2.67 -24.00
CA HIS A 3 28.83 -3.62 -22.96
C HIS A 3 27.47 -4.23 -23.25
N ALA A 4 27.36 -5.56 -23.13
CA ALA A 4 26.08 -6.26 -23.20
C ALA A 4 25.09 -5.69 -22.17
N LEU A 5 23.88 -5.32 -22.60
CA LEU A 5 22.89 -4.67 -21.75
C LEU A 5 22.51 -5.56 -20.54
N GLY A 6 22.42 -6.88 -20.74
CA GLY A 6 22.11 -7.82 -19.66
C GLY A 6 23.12 -7.79 -18.50
N ALA A 7 24.42 -7.68 -18.80
CA ALA A 7 25.45 -7.56 -17.78
C ALA A 7 25.35 -6.24 -17.00
N LEU A 8 25.06 -5.14 -17.69
CA LEU A 8 24.88 -3.83 -17.07
C LEU A 8 23.62 -3.79 -16.20
N THR A 9 22.53 -4.39 -16.64
CA THR A 9 21.28 -4.44 -15.84
C THR A 9 21.45 -5.30 -14.58
N ALA A 10 22.24 -6.38 -14.65
CA ALA A 10 22.57 -7.19 -13.47
C ALA A 10 23.37 -6.36 -12.45
N ARG A 11 24.44 -5.67 -12.86
CA ARG A 11 25.24 -4.78 -11.99
C ARG A 11 24.38 -3.65 -11.39
N PHE A 12 23.46 -3.09 -12.18
CA PHE A 12 22.55 -2.05 -11.66
C PHE A 12 21.58 -2.58 -10.60
N ARG A 13 21.09 -3.84 -10.74
CA ARG A 13 20.29 -4.50 -9.71
C ARG A 13 21.06 -4.68 -8.41
N ASP A 14 22.31 -5.10 -8.51
CA ASP A 14 23.19 -5.27 -7.34
C ASP A 14 23.41 -3.92 -6.64
N HIS A 15 23.69 -2.86 -7.41
CA HIS A 15 23.80 -1.50 -6.89
C HIS A 15 22.51 -1.04 -6.17
N LEU A 16 21.34 -1.25 -6.77
CA LEU A 16 20.05 -0.89 -6.16
C LEU A 16 19.79 -1.66 -4.86
N GLY A 17 20.16 -2.94 -4.83
CA GLY A 17 19.95 -3.82 -3.67
C GLY A 17 20.90 -3.51 -2.51
N HIS A 18 22.19 -3.42 -2.78
CA HIS A 18 23.23 -3.34 -1.75
C HIS A 18 23.55 -1.90 -1.35
N GLU A 19 23.78 -1.02 -2.31
CA GLU A 19 24.22 0.35 -2.03
C GLU A 19 23.04 1.30 -1.76
N ARG A 20 22.03 1.30 -2.64
CA ARG A 20 20.86 2.19 -2.51
C ARG A 20 19.80 1.65 -1.55
N ARG A 21 19.87 0.37 -1.19
CA ARG A 21 18.92 -0.31 -0.30
C ARG A 21 17.47 0.01 -0.62
N VAL A 22 17.13 0.00 -1.92
CA VAL A 22 15.76 0.24 -2.36
C VAL A 22 14.84 -0.89 -1.88
N SER A 23 13.51 -0.64 -1.86
CA SER A 23 12.59 -1.70 -1.47
C SER A 23 12.67 -2.88 -2.44
N PRO A 24 12.44 -4.13 -1.97
CA PRO A 24 12.40 -5.31 -2.84
C PRO A 24 11.42 -5.15 -4.02
N HIS A 25 10.31 -4.47 -3.79
CA HIS A 25 9.33 -4.17 -4.86
C HIS A 25 9.89 -3.21 -5.92
N THR A 26 10.68 -2.21 -5.51
CA THR A 26 11.33 -1.28 -6.45
C THR A 26 12.38 -2.01 -7.26
N LEU A 27 13.20 -2.85 -6.61
CA LEU A 27 14.21 -3.66 -7.26
C LEU A 27 13.60 -4.58 -8.33
N LEU A 28 12.56 -5.32 -7.97
CA LEU A 28 11.84 -6.20 -8.90
C LEU A 28 11.18 -5.42 -10.05
N ALA A 29 10.58 -4.26 -9.75
CA ALA A 29 9.91 -3.45 -10.77
C ALA A 29 10.91 -2.88 -11.77
N TYR A 30 12.01 -2.30 -11.29
CA TYR A 30 13.06 -1.74 -12.17
C TYR A 30 13.75 -2.83 -12.97
N GLY A 31 14.03 -3.98 -12.33
CA GLY A 31 14.58 -5.11 -13.03
C GLY A 31 13.73 -5.57 -14.21
N ARG A 32 12.43 -5.79 -13.97
CA ARG A 32 11.49 -6.18 -15.04
C ARG A 32 11.36 -5.15 -16.15
N ASP A 33 11.40 -3.86 -15.82
CA ASP A 33 11.31 -2.79 -16.82
C ASP A 33 12.53 -2.77 -17.75
N LEU A 34 13.73 -3.00 -17.20
CA LEU A 34 14.96 -3.06 -17.98
C LEU A 34 15.07 -4.37 -18.78
N ASP A 35 14.57 -5.49 -18.26
CA ASP A 35 14.48 -6.74 -19.03
C ASP A 35 13.56 -6.59 -20.23
N GLU A 36 12.40 -5.94 -20.05
CA GLU A 36 11.46 -5.66 -21.13
C GLU A 36 12.06 -4.73 -22.19
N LEU A 37 12.82 -3.73 -21.77
CA LEU A 37 13.56 -2.86 -22.69
C LEU A 37 14.63 -3.64 -23.45
N ALA A 38 15.39 -4.48 -22.78
CA ALA A 38 16.43 -5.32 -23.41
C ALA A 38 15.82 -6.29 -24.43
N ALA A 39 14.70 -6.93 -24.09
CA ALA A 39 13.96 -7.81 -24.99
C ALA A 39 13.47 -7.07 -26.25
N PHE A 40 12.87 -5.88 -26.08
CA PHE A 40 12.42 -5.03 -27.17
C PHE A 40 13.54 -4.66 -28.14
N VAL A 41 14.71 -4.29 -27.62
CA VAL A 41 15.87 -3.93 -28.45
C VAL A 41 16.44 -5.16 -29.17
N THR A 42 16.58 -6.29 -28.46
CA THR A 42 17.07 -7.56 -28.99
C THR A 42 16.21 -8.03 -30.17
N GLU A 43 14.88 -7.99 -30.02
CA GLU A 43 13.94 -8.37 -31.09
C GLU A 43 14.12 -7.50 -32.33
N ARG A 44 14.26 -6.18 -32.17
CA ARG A 44 14.42 -5.25 -33.30
C ARG A 44 15.78 -5.30 -33.98
N ARG A 45 16.84 -5.64 -33.24
CA ARG A 45 18.21 -5.69 -33.78
C ARG A 45 18.60 -7.10 -34.30
N GLY A 46 17.82 -8.13 -33.96
CA GLY A 46 18.15 -9.52 -34.28
C GLY A 46 19.43 -10.05 -33.58
N ARG A 47 19.91 -9.34 -32.56
CA ARG A 47 21.09 -9.68 -31.75
C ARG A 47 20.92 -9.21 -30.31
N PRO A 48 21.69 -9.74 -29.36
CA PRO A 48 21.65 -9.25 -27.96
C PRO A 48 21.86 -7.73 -27.89
N ALA A 49 20.99 -7.08 -27.10
CA ALA A 49 21.03 -5.63 -26.91
C ALA A 49 22.32 -5.19 -26.20
N THR A 50 22.87 -4.07 -26.66
CA THR A 50 24.01 -3.40 -26.04
C THR A 50 23.60 -2.01 -25.52
N LYS A 51 24.46 -1.37 -24.73
CA LYS A 51 24.24 -0.01 -24.26
C LYS A 51 24.11 0.99 -25.43
N ALA A 52 24.90 0.84 -26.48
CA ALA A 52 24.91 1.73 -27.65
C ALA A 52 23.57 1.72 -28.41
N ASP A 53 22.78 0.66 -28.29
CA ASP A 53 21.46 0.55 -28.90
C ASP A 53 20.39 1.40 -28.18
N LEU A 54 20.68 1.92 -26.98
CA LEU A 54 19.74 2.67 -26.15
C LEU A 54 19.80 4.19 -26.42
N ASP A 55 19.73 4.59 -27.67
CA ASP A 55 19.62 5.97 -28.06
C ASP A 55 18.21 6.57 -27.79
N LYS A 56 18.09 7.89 -27.93
CA LYS A 56 16.82 8.60 -27.70
C LYS A 56 15.70 8.09 -28.61
N LEU A 57 15.98 7.70 -29.85
CA LEU A 57 14.99 7.25 -30.82
C LEU A 57 14.49 5.87 -30.46
N THR A 58 15.38 4.96 -30.08
CA THR A 58 15.05 3.61 -29.60
C THR A 58 14.18 3.68 -28.33
N LEU A 59 14.57 4.50 -27.34
CA LEU A 59 13.79 4.68 -26.12
C LEU A 59 12.42 5.31 -26.39
N ARG A 60 12.33 6.27 -27.30
CA ARG A 60 11.05 6.88 -27.71
C ARG A 60 10.15 5.85 -28.42
N SER A 61 10.70 4.99 -29.28
CA SER A 61 9.97 3.95 -29.95
C SER A 61 9.41 2.93 -28.96
N TRP A 62 10.22 2.46 -28.01
CA TRP A 62 9.79 1.58 -26.94
C TRP A 62 8.65 2.17 -26.10
N LEU A 63 8.79 3.44 -25.65
CA LEU A 63 7.74 4.13 -24.92
C LEU A 63 6.47 4.32 -25.76
N GLY A 64 6.59 4.56 -27.06
CA GLY A 64 5.45 4.67 -27.98
C GLY A 64 4.67 3.36 -28.10
N GLU A 65 5.35 2.22 -28.14
CA GLU A 65 4.72 0.90 -28.14
C GLU A 65 4.05 0.60 -26.81
N LEU A 66 4.73 0.90 -25.71
CA LEU A 66 4.18 0.72 -24.37
C LEU A 66 2.95 1.59 -24.10
N ALA A 67 2.90 2.82 -24.64
CA ALA A 67 1.77 3.72 -24.44
C ALA A 67 0.43 3.15 -24.95
N ARG A 68 0.47 2.17 -25.85
CA ARG A 68 -0.72 1.46 -26.36
C ARG A 68 -1.19 0.34 -25.42
N ARG A 69 -0.31 -0.15 -24.51
CA ARG A 69 -0.56 -1.36 -23.70
C ARG A 69 -0.63 -1.11 -22.20
N VAL A 70 -0.03 -0.01 -21.72
CA VAL A 70 0.04 0.26 -20.29
C VAL A 70 -0.54 1.63 -19.91
N SER A 71 -0.93 1.78 -18.65
CA SER A 71 -1.43 3.05 -18.14
C SER A 71 -0.35 4.14 -18.15
N PRO A 72 -0.72 5.45 -18.23
CA PRO A 72 0.24 6.55 -18.14
C PRO A 72 1.12 6.51 -16.88
N THR A 73 0.58 6.03 -15.75
CA THR A 73 1.32 5.87 -14.49
C THR A 73 2.39 4.77 -14.62
N SER A 74 2.05 3.64 -15.24
CA SER A 74 3.00 2.55 -15.50
C SER A 74 4.08 3.01 -16.47
N LEU A 75 3.71 3.76 -17.52
CA LEU A 75 4.66 4.31 -18.49
C LEU A 75 5.65 5.29 -17.83
N ALA A 76 5.15 6.18 -16.95
CA ALA A 76 5.99 7.11 -16.20
C ALA A 76 6.98 6.36 -15.28
N ARG A 77 6.54 5.28 -14.61
CA ARG A 77 7.41 4.44 -13.78
C ARG A 77 8.51 3.77 -14.62
N LYS A 78 8.15 3.19 -15.78
CA LYS A 78 9.11 2.57 -16.70
C LYS A 78 10.16 3.57 -17.21
N LEU A 79 9.74 4.79 -17.54
CA LEU A 79 10.68 5.85 -17.90
C LEU A 79 11.59 6.23 -16.72
N SER A 80 11.06 6.22 -15.49
CA SER A 80 11.86 6.50 -14.29
C SER A 80 12.90 5.41 -14.03
N SER A 81 12.61 4.13 -14.28
CA SER A 81 13.59 3.05 -14.14
C SER A 81 14.74 3.20 -15.14
N VAL A 82 14.44 3.56 -16.39
CA VAL A 82 15.46 3.79 -17.42
C VAL A 82 16.32 5.03 -17.09
N ARG A 83 15.70 6.12 -16.63
CA ARG A 83 16.44 7.31 -16.17
C ARG A 83 17.39 6.99 -15.01
N ALA A 84 16.92 6.21 -14.04
CA ALA A 84 17.75 5.79 -12.91
C ALA A 84 18.92 4.90 -13.35
N PHE A 85 18.70 4.03 -14.33
CA PHE A 85 19.74 3.20 -14.91
C PHE A 85 20.82 4.04 -15.60
N PHE A 86 20.44 4.99 -16.46
CA PHE A 86 21.41 5.87 -17.10
C PHE A 86 22.14 6.80 -16.11
N ALA A 87 21.46 7.33 -15.11
CA ALA A 87 22.10 8.13 -14.07
C ALA A 87 23.13 7.30 -13.26
N TRP A 88 22.90 5.99 -13.13
CA TRP A 88 23.90 5.09 -12.56
C TRP A 88 25.06 4.86 -13.54
N LEU A 89 24.80 4.63 -14.83
CA LEU A 89 25.85 4.48 -15.85
C LEU A 89 26.76 5.71 -15.95
N GLU A 90 26.19 6.92 -15.90
CA GLU A 90 26.96 8.19 -15.89
C GLU A 90 27.89 8.24 -14.67
N ARG A 91 27.39 7.88 -13.48
CA ARG A 91 28.17 7.90 -12.26
C ARG A 91 29.32 6.87 -12.26
N GLU A 92 29.09 5.70 -12.87
CA GLU A 92 30.10 4.65 -13.06
C GLU A 92 31.08 4.97 -14.20
N GLY A 93 30.93 6.08 -14.90
CA GLY A 93 31.75 6.42 -16.07
C GLY A 93 31.50 5.54 -17.29
N LEU A 94 30.37 4.80 -17.32
CA LEU A 94 29.99 3.89 -18.39
C LEU A 94 29.14 4.55 -19.48
N ALA A 95 28.61 5.75 -19.24
CA ALA A 95 27.91 6.57 -20.20
C ALA A 95 28.32 8.05 -20.02
N SER A 96 28.38 8.80 -21.13
CA SER A 96 28.67 10.23 -21.15
C SER A 96 27.40 11.09 -21.02
N ASP A 97 26.23 10.53 -21.30
CA ASP A 97 24.95 11.22 -21.31
C ASP A 97 23.79 10.29 -20.94
N ASN A 98 22.65 10.90 -20.65
CA ASN A 98 21.42 10.21 -20.31
C ASN A 98 20.32 10.48 -21.36
N PRO A 99 20.19 9.66 -22.39
CA PRO A 99 19.22 9.86 -23.45
C PRO A 99 17.76 9.81 -22.94
N ALA A 100 17.50 9.15 -21.82
CA ALA A 100 16.19 9.09 -21.20
C ALA A 100 15.80 10.40 -20.48
N ALA A 101 16.75 11.24 -20.09
CA ALA A 101 16.48 12.55 -19.48
C ALA A 101 15.74 13.48 -20.45
N LEU A 102 16.04 13.37 -21.75
CA LEU A 102 15.45 14.18 -22.81
C LEU A 102 14.01 13.79 -23.18
N LEU A 103 13.50 12.68 -22.68
CA LEU A 103 12.15 12.20 -22.96
C LEU A 103 11.16 12.84 -21.99
N LYS A 104 10.02 13.31 -22.50
CA LYS A 104 8.97 13.87 -21.65
C LYS A 104 8.22 12.77 -20.92
N SER A 105 8.01 12.94 -19.62
CA SER A 105 7.11 12.06 -18.86
C SER A 105 5.67 12.21 -19.35
N PRO A 106 4.88 11.12 -19.39
CA PRO A 106 3.47 11.22 -19.74
C PRO A 106 2.75 12.16 -18.76
N LYS A 107 1.80 12.95 -19.28
CA LYS A 107 0.95 13.76 -18.43
C LYS A 107 0.04 12.87 -17.61
N LEU A 108 0.26 12.81 -16.32
CA LEU A 108 -0.61 12.10 -15.38
C LEU A 108 -1.83 12.99 -15.10
N ARG A 109 -3.03 12.53 -15.46
CA ARG A 109 -4.24 13.17 -14.95
C ARG A 109 -4.28 12.90 -13.44
N ARG A 110 -4.09 13.94 -12.63
CA ARG A 110 -4.36 13.87 -11.19
C ARG A 110 -5.86 13.58 -11.03
N LYS A 111 -6.21 12.33 -10.79
CA LYS A 111 -7.54 12.04 -10.26
C LYS A 111 -7.55 12.63 -8.86
N LEU A 112 -8.50 13.52 -8.58
CA LEU A 112 -8.73 13.96 -7.21
C LEU A 112 -8.92 12.72 -6.36
N PRO A 113 -8.25 12.60 -5.21
CA PRO A 113 -8.44 11.47 -4.32
C PRO A 113 -9.91 11.44 -3.94
N LYS A 114 -10.59 10.37 -4.28
CA LYS A 114 -11.98 10.16 -3.90
C LYS A 114 -11.97 9.54 -2.51
N PHE A 115 -12.02 10.37 -1.46
CA PHE A 115 -12.29 9.88 -0.12
C PHE A 115 -13.78 9.54 0.03
N LEU A 116 -14.10 8.68 0.97
CA LEU A 116 -15.48 8.34 1.32
C LEU A 116 -16.03 9.41 2.28
N SER A 117 -17.32 9.70 2.19
CA SER A 117 -18.02 10.40 3.28
C SER A 117 -18.02 9.53 4.54
N ALA A 118 -18.32 10.13 5.69
CA ALA A 118 -18.40 9.39 6.95
C ALA A 118 -19.43 8.24 6.86
N ASP A 119 -20.61 8.48 6.28
CA ASP A 119 -21.65 7.46 6.14
C ASP A 119 -21.19 6.31 5.24
N HIS A 120 -20.62 6.60 4.06
CA HIS A 120 -20.08 5.56 3.18
C HIS A 120 -18.90 4.80 3.81
N ALA A 121 -18.09 5.45 4.64
CA ALA A 121 -17.00 4.76 5.34
C ALA A 121 -17.56 3.77 6.38
N ALA A 122 -18.62 4.16 7.12
CA ALA A 122 -19.33 3.27 8.02
C ALA A 122 -19.91 2.06 7.28
N GLU A 123 -20.65 2.31 6.21
CA GLU A 123 -21.25 1.24 5.40
C GLU A 123 -20.22 0.24 4.86
N VAL A 124 -19.05 0.72 4.44
CA VAL A 124 -17.95 -0.15 3.97
C VAL A 124 -17.38 -0.99 5.10
N VAL A 125 -17.15 -0.39 6.27
CA VAL A 125 -16.53 -1.08 7.42
C VAL A 125 -17.49 -2.10 8.03
N GLU A 126 -18.80 -1.82 8.03
CA GLU A 126 -19.85 -2.73 8.53
C GLU A 126 -20.26 -3.81 7.51
N ALA A 127 -20.04 -3.59 6.22
CA ALA A 127 -20.46 -4.52 5.15
C ALA A 127 -20.04 -5.98 5.38
N PRO A 128 -18.86 -6.33 5.96
CA PRO A 128 -18.52 -7.70 6.26
C PRO A 128 -19.51 -8.40 7.17
N LEU A 129 -20.08 -7.70 8.16
CA LEU A 129 -20.95 -8.29 9.19
C LEU A 129 -22.26 -8.83 8.61
N SER A 130 -22.75 -8.22 7.52
CA SER A 130 -23.95 -8.63 6.81
C SER A 130 -23.67 -9.46 5.54
N ALA A 131 -22.40 -9.67 5.19
CA ALA A 131 -22.03 -10.40 3.99
C ALA A 131 -22.21 -11.93 4.15
N PRO A 132 -22.47 -12.67 3.07
CA PRO A 132 -22.47 -14.13 3.12
C PRO A 132 -21.07 -14.69 3.37
N GLY A 133 -20.98 -15.78 4.16
CA GLY A 133 -19.73 -16.47 4.45
C GLY A 133 -19.63 -16.91 5.90
N ALA A 134 -18.52 -17.60 6.24
CA ALA A 134 -18.24 -18.05 7.60
C ALA A 134 -18.08 -16.85 8.55
N GLU A 135 -18.61 -16.97 9.75
CA GLU A 135 -18.59 -15.90 10.74
C GLU A 135 -17.17 -15.42 11.06
N ALA A 136 -16.25 -16.35 11.28
CA ALA A 136 -14.85 -16.01 11.54
C ALA A 136 -14.19 -15.20 10.39
N GLU A 137 -14.56 -15.48 9.11
CA GLU A 137 -14.09 -14.69 7.98
C GLU A 137 -14.70 -13.27 7.99
N ARG A 138 -15.98 -13.14 8.30
CA ARG A 138 -16.67 -11.84 8.37
C ARG A 138 -16.09 -10.97 9.48
N LEU A 139 -15.87 -11.55 10.66
CA LEU A 139 -15.28 -10.83 11.80
C LEU A 139 -13.82 -10.42 11.52
N ARG A 140 -13.04 -11.30 10.88
CA ARG A 140 -11.69 -10.96 10.39
C ARG A 140 -11.74 -9.77 9.44
N ASP A 141 -12.65 -9.80 8.47
CA ASP A 141 -12.73 -8.76 7.44
C ASP A 141 -13.19 -7.43 8.04
N ALA A 142 -14.11 -7.44 9.01
CA ALA A 142 -14.51 -6.25 9.75
C ALA A 142 -13.32 -5.67 10.55
N ALA A 143 -12.59 -6.49 11.32
CA ALA A 143 -11.42 -6.04 12.05
C ALA A 143 -10.31 -5.52 11.12
N MET A 144 -10.11 -6.15 9.97
CA MET A 144 -9.17 -5.71 8.94
C MET A 144 -9.54 -4.32 8.38
N LEU A 145 -10.81 -4.09 8.07
CA LEU A 145 -11.28 -2.79 7.55
C LEU A 145 -11.19 -1.70 8.61
N GLU A 146 -11.55 -2.01 9.86
CA GLU A 146 -11.37 -1.11 10.99
C GLU A 146 -9.91 -0.71 11.17
N MET A 147 -8.97 -1.63 11.07
CA MET A 147 -7.55 -1.31 11.18
C MET A 147 -7.04 -0.47 9.99
N LEU A 148 -7.50 -0.72 8.77
CA LEU A 148 -7.13 0.07 7.59
C LEU A 148 -7.68 1.50 7.66
N TYR A 149 -8.95 1.64 8.05
CA TYR A 149 -9.63 2.91 8.16
C TYR A 149 -9.26 3.61 9.47
N GLY A 150 -9.42 2.92 10.61
CA GLY A 150 -9.28 3.45 11.94
C GLY A 150 -7.86 3.81 12.33
N SER A 151 -6.93 2.94 12.09
CA SER A 151 -5.52 3.19 12.40
C SER A 151 -4.73 3.72 11.20
N GLY A 152 -5.37 3.88 10.05
CA GLY A 152 -4.75 4.37 8.83
C GLY A 152 -3.53 3.55 8.35
N LEU A 153 -3.50 2.24 8.61
CA LEU A 153 -2.38 1.38 8.26
C LEU A 153 -2.20 1.25 6.74
N ARG A 154 -0.94 1.11 6.31
CA ARG A 154 -0.66 0.64 4.95
C ARG A 154 -1.03 -0.84 4.84
N VAL A 155 -1.48 -1.27 3.67
CA VAL A 155 -1.83 -2.69 3.46
C VAL A 155 -0.67 -3.64 3.79
N SER A 156 0.57 -3.26 3.50
CA SER A 156 1.77 -4.04 3.84
C SER A 156 2.03 -4.11 5.35
N GLU A 157 1.74 -3.05 6.07
CA GLU A 157 1.82 -3.00 7.53
C GLU A 157 0.75 -3.92 8.13
N LEU A 158 -0.50 -3.81 7.68
CA LEU A 158 -1.61 -4.65 8.13
C LEU A 158 -1.32 -6.15 7.99
N VAL A 159 -0.91 -6.60 6.80
CA VAL A 159 -0.64 -8.02 6.55
C VAL A 159 0.61 -8.52 7.27
N GLY A 160 1.52 -7.62 7.63
CA GLY A 160 2.72 -7.90 8.41
C GLY A 160 2.51 -7.99 9.92
N LEU A 161 1.28 -7.74 10.41
CA LEU A 161 1.00 -7.79 11.85
C LEU A 161 1.03 -9.23 12.36
N ASP A 162 1.70 -9.40 13.49
CA ASP A 162 1.69 -10.59 14.32
C ASP A 162 0.87 -10.33 15.60
N LEU A 163 0.49 -11.37 16.30
CA LEU A 163 -0.28 -11.25 17.54
C LEU A 163 0.49 -10.49 18.63
N ASP A 164 1.81 -10.67 18.72
CA ASP A 164 2.69 -9.99 19.67
C ASP A 164 2.93 -8.50 19.35
N HIS A 165 2.44 -8.04 18.19
CA HIS A 165 2.43 -6.62 17.86
C HIS A 165 1.26 -5.85 18.49
N LEU A 166 0.27 -6.54 19.02
CA LEU A 166 -0.92 -5.93 19.65
C LEU A 166 -0.69 -5.66 21.13
N ALA A 167 -0.96 -4.46 21.57
CA ALA A 167 -1.06 -4.06 22.97
C ALA A 167 -2.47 -3.48 23.21
N LEU A 168 -3.51 -4.35 23.19
CA LEU A 168 -4.92 -3.94 23.24
C LEU A 168 -5.27 -3.17 24.49
N GLU A 169 -4.64 -3.50 25.65
CA GLU A 169 -4.82 -2.79 26.91
C GLU A 169 -4.25 -1.36 26.86
N ARG A 170 -3.27 -1.12 26.00
CA ARG A 170 -2.67 0.21 25.77
C ARG A 170 -3.25 0.90 24.54
N GLU A 171 -4.22 0.29 23.89
CA GLU A 171 -4.84 0.79 22.66
C GLU A 171 -3.81 1.10 21.54
N GLU A 172 -2.78 0.25 21.43
CA GLU A 172 -1.67 0.46 20.51
C GLU A 172 -1.36 -0.79 19.70
N VAL A 173 -0.86 -0.59 18.49
CA VAL A 173 -0.26 -1.64 17.66
C VAL A 173 1.12 -1.21 17.18
N ARG A 174 2.09 -2.10 17.29
CA ARG A 174 3.43 -1.90 16.77
C ARG A 174 3.48 -2.30 15.30
N VAL A 175 3.88 -1.38 14.43
CA VAL A 175 3.98 -1.62 12.99
C VAL A 175 5.39 -1.42 12.48
N LEU A 176 5.79 -2.24 11.50
CA LEU A 176 7.06 -2.15 10.81
C LEU A 176 6.90 -1.31 9.54
N GLY A 177 7.51 -0.14 9.53
CA GLY A 177 7.55 0.77 8.39
C GLY A 177 8.67 0.45 7.40
N LYS A 178 8.85 1.35 6.42
CA LYS A 178 9.94 1.27 5.44
C LYS A 178 11.31 1.26 6.15
N GLY A 179 12.17 0.34 5.76
CA GLY A 179 13.50 0.18 6.37
C GLY A 179 13.47 -0.51 7.73
N ARG A 180 12.42 -1.27 8.05
CA ARG A 180 12.22 -1.97 9.33
C ARG A 180 12.18 -1.05 10.55
N LYS A 181 11.87 0.23 10.36
CA LYS A 181 11.64 1.15 11.47
C LYS A 181 10.29 0.84 12.11
N GLU A 182 10.30 0.60 13.41
CA GLU A 182 9.09 0.39 14.19
C GLU A 182 8.45 1.71 14.57
N ARG A 183 7.13 1.73 14.62
CA ARG A 183 6.35 2.79 15.26
C ARG A 183 5.13 2.21 15.95
N LEU A 184 4.68 2.86 17.00
CA LEU A 184 3.39 2.59 17.62
C LEU A 184 2.31 3.37 16.88
N VAL A 185 1.17 2.73 16.69
CA VAL A 185 -0.01 3.32 16.06
C VAL A 185 -1.19 3.11 16.99
N PRO A 186 -1.95 4.15 17.34
CA PRO A 186 -3.10 4.02 18.20
C PRO A 186 -4.21 3.22 17.52
N ILE A 187 -4.96 2.48 18.33
CA ILE A 187 -6.12 1.69 17.93
C ILE A 187 -7.36 2.32 18.60
N GLY A 188 -8.24 2.95 17.82
CA GLY A 188 -9.49 3.50 18.34
C GLY A 188 -10.42 2.41 18.88
N SER A 189 -11.41 2.84 19.68
CA SER A 189 -12.35 1.96 20.39
C SER A 189 -13.05 0.93 19.46
N LYS A 190 -13.41 1.34 18.23
CA LYS A 190 -14.09 0.49 17.26
C LYS A 190 -13.17 -0.61 16.70
N ALA A 191 -11.95 -0.25 16.32
CA ALA A 191 -10.96 -1.19 15.85
C ALA A 191 -10.57 -2.20 16.94
N ARG A 192 -10.45 -1.73 18.22
CA ARG A 192 -10.20 -2.60 19.38
C ARG A 192 -11.34 -3.61 19.57
N ALA A 193 -12.60 -3.15 19.55
CA ALA A 193 -13.76 -4.03 19.71
C ALA A 193 -13.84 -5.07 18.57
N ALA A 194 -13.62 -4.66 17.33
CA ALA A 194 -13.61 -5.56 16.17
C ALA A 194 -12.47 -6.59 16.26
N LEU A 195 -11.27 -6.18 16.69
CA LEU A 195 -10.15 -7.09 16.92
C LEU A 195 -10.47 -8.12 18.01
N HIS A 196 -11.03 -7.66 19.13
CA HIS A 196 -11.40 -8.56 20.24
C HIS A 196 -12.39 -9.63 19.76
N THR A 197 -13.44 -9.24 19.04
CA THR A 197 -14.45 -10.16 18.50
C THR A 197 -13.83 -11.14 17.49
N TYR A 198 -12.94 -10.66 16.60
CA TYR A 198 -12.24 -11.51 15.66
C TYR A 198 -11.31 -12.52 16.36
N LEU A 199 -10.52 -12.08 17.33
CA LEU A 199 -9.54 -12.93 18.03
C LEU A 199 -10.21 -14.09 18.75
N ALA A 200 -11.42 -13.90 19.30
CA ALA A 200 -12.20 -14.96 19.91
C ALA A 200 -12.58 -16.09 18.93
N ARG A 201 -12.66 -15.79 17.63
CA ARG A 201 -13.05 -16.75 16.59
C ARG A 201 -11.89 -17.07 15.61
N ARG A 202 -10.70 -16.48 15.83
CA ARG A 202 -9.55 -16.66 14.93
C ARG A 202 -9.15 -18.12 14.74
N ALA A 203 -9.26 -18.94 15.79
CA ALA A 203 -8.92 -20.35 15.75
C ALA A 203 -9.77 -21.18 14.76
N GLU A 204 -10.92 -20.67 14.31
CA GLU A 204 -11.76 -21.32 13.30
C GLU A 204 -11.17 -21.19 11.88
N LEU A 205 -10.28 -20.23 11.64
CA LEU A 205 -9.60 -20.02 10.36
C LEU A 205 -8.37 -20.93 10.22
N ARG A 206 -8.54 -22.21 10.46
CA ARG A 206 -7.52 -23.24 10.24
C ARG A 206 -7.69 -23.89 8.86
N HIS A 207 -6.64 -24.55 8.38
CA HIS A 207 -6.71 -25.28 7.13
C HIS A 207 -7.74 -26.43 7.23
N PRO A 208 -8.76 -26.50 6.34
CA PRO A 208 -9.90 -27.38 6.52
C PRO A 208 -9.56 -28.89 6.52
N ARG A 209 -8.46 -29.29 5.89
CA ARG A 209 -8.04 -30.71 5.82
C ARG A 209 -6.96 -31.07 6.82
N THR A 210 -6.01 -30.15 7.11
CA THR A 210 -4.85 -30.45 7.95
C THR A 210 -4.98 -29.91 9.37
N GLY A 211 -5.94 -29.01 9.63
CA GLY A 211 -6.08 -28.32 10.90
C GLY A 211 -4.97 -27.30 11.20
N LEU A 212 -3.97 -27.16 10.33
CA LEU A 212 -2.84 -26.27 10.55
C LEU A 212 -3.24 -24.80 10.47
N GLN A 213 -2.56 -23.98 11.24
CA GLN A 213 -2.77 -22.54 11.33
C GLN A 213 -1.44 -21.84 11.61
N ASP A 214 -1.24 -20.67 11.01
CA ASP A 214 -0.14 -19.77 11.37
C ASP A 214 -0.43 -19.16 12.75
N GLU A 215 0.37 -19.53 13.74
CA GLU A 215 0.17 -19.14 15.14
C GLU A 215 0.56 -17.67 15.39
N ARG A 216 1.43 -17.10 14.57
CA ARG A 216 1.96 -15.76 14.76
C ARG A 216 1.12 -14.69 14.09
N SER A 217 0.68 -14.93 12.86
CA SER A 217 -0.01 -13.93 12.05
C SER A 217 -1.30 -13.45 12.69
N LEU A 218 -1.49 -12.14 12.79
CA LEU A 218 -2.74 -11.58 13.28
C LEU A 218 -3.91 -11.95 12.35
N PHE A 219 -3.81 -11.64 11.07
CA PHE A 219 -4.87 -11.88 10.08
C PHE A 219 -4.61 -13.13 9.25
N LEU A 220 -5.56 -14.06 9.29
CA LEU A 220 -5.48 -15.35 8.60
C LEU A 220 -6.42 -15.42 7.39
N GLY A 221 -5.95 -16.10 6.33
CA GLY A 221 -6.79 -16.57 5.25
C GLY A 221 -7.57 -17.83 5.64
N ARG A 222 -8.51 -18.25 4.81
CA ARG A 222 -9.34 -19.45 5.02
C ARG A 222 -8.56 -20.79 5.10
N HIS A 223 -7.29 -20.78 4.74
CA HIS A 223 -6.40 -21.95 4.82
C HIS A 223 -5.43 -21.87 6.00
N GLY A 224 -5.72 -21.05 7.00
CA GLY A 224 -4.88 -20.91 8.18
C GLY A 224 -3.55 -20.19 7.94
N THR A 225 -3.27 -19.73 6.75
CA THR A 225 -2.04 -18.99 6.41
C THR A 225 -2.23 -17.49 6.55
N ARG A 226 -1.12 -16.75 6.71
CA ARG A 226 -1.14 -15.27 6.72
C ARG A 226 -1.94 -14.70 5.55
N LEU A 227 -2.77 -13.70 5.83
CA LEU A 227 -3.55 -12.99 4.82
C LEU A 227 -2.61 -12.17 3.93
N GLY A 228 -2.69 -12.36 2.61
CA GLY A 228 -1.82 -11.68 1.66
C GLY A 228 -2.38 -10.34 1.17
N VAL A 229 -1.49 -9.42 0.75
CA VAL A 229 -1.84 -8.08 0.23
C VAL A 229 -2.91 -8.13 -0.87
N ARG A 230 -2.77 -9.04 -1.83
CA ARG A 230 -3.74 -9.15 -2.93
C ARG A 230 -5.14 -9.53 -2.45
N ARG A 231 -5.23 -10.41 -1.46
CA ARG A 231 -6.52 -10.79 -0.87
C ARG A 231 -7.15 -9.61 -0.15
N VAL A 232 -6.38 -8.84 0.64
CA VAL A 232 -6.86 -7.61 1.28
C VAL A 232 -7.40 -6.62 0.25
N GLN A 233 -6.68 -6.40 -0.86
CA GLN A 233 -7.16 -5.52 -1.94
C GLN A 233 -8.50 -5.98 -2.52
N THR A 234 -8.64 -7.28 -2.81
CA THR A 234 -9.89 -7.87 -3.30
C THR A 234 -11.05 -7.71 -2.30
N LEU A 235 -10.79 -7.90 -1.00
CA LEU A 235 -11.79 -7.74 0.04
C LEU A 235 -12.23 -6.27 0.18
N VAL A 236 -11.28 -5.32 0.15
CA VAL A 236 -11.61 -3.88 0.17
C VAL A 236 -12.46 -3.49 -1.03
N GLN A 237 -12.15 -3.98 -2.24
CA GLN A 237 -12.97 -3.75 -3.42
C GLN A 237 -14.38 -4.32 -3.27
N ARG A 238 -14.48 -5.58 -2.77
CA ARG A 238 -15.76 -6.25 -2.53
C ARG A 238 -16.63 -5.46 -1.56
N TYR A 239 -16.09 -5.08 -0.40
CA TYR A 239 -16.85 -4.36 0.62
C TYR A 239 -17.10 -2.89 0.25
N GLY A 240 -16.20 -2.29 -0.53
CA GLY A 240 -16.46 -0.99 -1.17
C GLY A 240 -17.65 -1.00 -2.11
N ALA A 241 -17.78 -2.06 -2.92
CA ALA A 241 -18.95 -2.26 -3.80
C ALA A 241 -20.23 -2.51 -3.01
N LEU A 242 -20.18 -3.36 -1.97
CA LEU A 242 -21.33 -3.75 -1.16
C LEU A 242 -21.84 -2.60 -0.27
N GLY A 243 -20.93 -1.90 0.42
CA GLY A 243 -21.31 -0.85 1.36
C GLY A 243 -21.59 0.50 0.68
N ALA A 244 -20.75 0.93 -0.24
CA ALA A 244 -20.80 2.28 -0.79
C ALA A 244 -20.95 2.34 -2.32
N GLY A 245 -21.24 1.23 -3.01
CA GLY A 245 -21.28 1.18 -4.47
C GLY A 245 -19.93 1.45 -5.15
N ARG A 246 -18.81 1.32 -4.42
CA ARG A 246 -17.46 1.72 -4.82
C ARG A 246 -16.57 0.50 -5.08
N GLY A 247 -16.78 -0.22 -6.16
CA GLY A 247 -15.95 -1.33 -6.59
C GLY A 247 -14.52 -0.94 -7.00
N ASP A 248 -14.21 0.36 -7.07
CA ASP A 248 -12.88 0.92 -7.30
C ASP A 248 -12.10 1.22 -6.01
N LEU A 249 -12.69 0.91 -4.84
CA LEU A 249 -12.08 1.18 -3.54
C LEU A 249 -10.83 0.32 -3.34
N HIS A 250 -9.81 0.90 -2.74
CA HIS A 250 -8.54 0.23 -2.45
C HIS A 250 -8.00 0.67 -1.07
N PRO A 251 -7.11 -0.11 -0.42
CA PRO A 251 -6.65 0.18 0.94
C PRO A 251 -6.09 1.60 1.13
N HIS A 252 -5.43 2.13 0.10
CA HIS A 252 -4.88 3.49 0.16
C HIS A 252 -5.97 4.57 0.22
N ALA A 253 -7.14 4.33 -0.40
CA ALA A 253 -8.28 5.22 -0.32
C ALA A 253 -8.88 5.24 1.09
N LEU A 254 -8.99 4.09 1.77
CA LEU A 254 -9.43 4.03 3.18
C LEU A 254 -8.50 4.81 4.10
N ARG A 255 -7.20 4.64 3.94
CA ARG A 255 -6.19 5.40 4.70
C ARG A 255 -6.28 6.91 4.42
N HIS A 256 -6.53 7.31 3.18
CA HIS A 256 -6.75 8.73 2.83
C HIS A 256 -8.03 9.25 3.45
N THR A 257 -9.11 8.47 3.43
CA THR A 257 -10.37 8.78 4.10
C THR A 257 -10.17 8.98 5.60
N CYS A 258 -9.43 8.10 6.27
CA CYS A 258 -9.02 8.26 7.67
C CYS A 258 -8.36 9.62 7.92
N ALA A 259 -7.32 9.95 7.13
CA ALA A 259 -6.59 11.20 7.27
C ALA A 259 -7.51 12.44 7.10
N THR A 260 -8.41 12.39 6.11
CA THR A 260 -9.36 13.47 5.85
C THR A 260 -10.34 13.64 7.00
N HIS A 261 -10.93 12.55 7.50
CA HIS A 261 -11.89 12.62 8.61
C HIS A 261 -11.24 13.05 9.92
N LEU A 262 -9.99 12.66 10.20
CA LEU A 262 -9.23 13.15 11.34
C LEU A 262 -8.99 14.66 11.24
N LEU A 263 -8.64 15.16 10.06
CA LEU A 263 -8.42 16.59 9.82
C LEU A 263 -9.73 17.38 9.98
N GLU A 264 -10.84 16.88 9.42
CA GLU A 264 -12.18 17.47 9.56
C GLU A 264 -12.67 17.42 11.03
N GLY A 265 -12.25 16.40 11.78
CA GLY A 265 -12.51 16.26 13.21
C GLY A 265 -11.65 17.15 14.11
N GLY A 266 -10.76 17.96 13.52
CA GLY A 266 -9.91 18.92 14.22
C GLY A 266 -8.59 18.34 14.75
N ALA A 267 -8.14 17.18 14.26
CA ALA A 267 -6.82 16.67 14.59
C ALA A 267 -5.73 17.53 13.97
N ASP A 268 -4.64 17.71 14.70
CA ASP A 268 -3.47 18.44 14.22
C ASP A 268 -2.84 17.72 13.01
N LEU A 269 -2.49 18.49 11.96
CA LEU A 269 -1.93 17.96 10.73
C LEU A 269 -0.62 17.19 10.96
N ARG A 270 0.20 17.65 11.89
CA ARG A 270 1.46 17.00 12.24
C ARG A 270 1.22 15.66 12.92
N ALA A 271 0.26 15.60 13.85
CA ALA A 271 -0.16 14.35 14.48
C ALA A 271 -0.66 13.32 13.45
N ILE A 272 -1.45 13.77 12.45
CA ILE A 272 -1.90 12.92 11.34
C ILE A 272 -0.72 12.45 10.49
N GLN A 273 0.26 13.29 10.17
CA GLN A 273 1.44 12.91 9.39
C GLN A 273 2.29 11.88 10.14
N GLU A 274 2.45 12.02 11.44
CA GLU A 274 3.17 11.09 12.31
C GLU A 274 2.44 9.75 12.38
N LEU A 275 1.13 9.73 12.63
CA LEU A 275 0.26 8.55 12.60
C LEU A 275 0.46 7.77 11.29
N LEU A 276 0.42 8.49 10.18
CA LEU A 276 0.57 7.91 8.86
C LEU A 276 2.01 7.52 8.52
N GLY A 277 3.02 7.91 9.31
CA GLY A 277 4.42 7.59 9.07
C GLY A 277 4.94 8.19 7.76
N HIS A 278 4.76 9.49 7.56
CA HIS A 278 5.39 10.24 6.47
C HIS A 278 6.86 10.49 6.79
N THR A 279 7.77 9.95 5.98
CA THR A 279 9.23 9.89 6.19
C THR A 279 9.97 11.21 5.98
N SER A 280 9.30 12.35 5.76
CA SER A 280 9.98 13.61 5.39
C SER A 280 10.41 14.48 6.57
N LEU A 281 10.12 14.09 7.80
CA LEU A 281 10.62 14.78 8.99
C LEU A 281 11.48 13.82 9.79
N SER A 282 12.78 14.08 9.78
CA SER A 282 13.77 13.43 10.63
C SER A 282 13.43 13.79 12.07
N THR A 283 12.87 12.87 12.81
CA THR A 283 13.14 12.70 14.24
C THR A 283 12.20 11.62 14.78
N THR A 284 12.78 10.72 15.54
CA THR A 284 12.10 9.79 16.44
C THR A 284 11.50 10.60 17.60
N GLN A 285 10.50 11.43 17.33
CA GLN A 285 9.71 12.04 18.39
C GLN A 285 8.64 11.03 18.78
N ARG A 286 8.78 10.47 19.98
CA ARG A 286 7.73 9.71 20.65
C ARG A 286 6.51 10.63 20.77
N TYR A 287 5.32 10.11 20.40
CA TYR A 287 4.08 10.72 20.85
C TYR A 287 4.19 11.00 22.35
N THR A 288 3.94 12.22 22.77
CA THR A 288 3.65 12.45 24.19
C THR A 288 2.29 11.80 24.47
N HIS A 289 2.10 11.18 25.62
CA HIS A 289 0.82 10.57 26.00
C HIS A 289 -0.37 11.52 25.77
N VAL A 290 -0.19 12.80 26.03
CA VAL A 290 -1.19 13.85 25.81
C VAL A 290 -1.59 13.98 24.33
N SER A 291 -0.66 13.85 23.37
CA SER A 291 -0.99 13.96 21.94
C SER A 291 -1.69 12.69 21.41
N LEU A 292 -1.42 11.54 22.02
CA LEU A 292 -2.05 10.27 21.66
C LEU A 292 -3.51 10.24 22.13
N ASP A 293 -3.77 10.61 23.38
CA ASP A 293 -5.12 10.66 23.95
C ASP A 293 -6.02 11.67 23.21
N GLN A 294 -5.45 12.82 22.83
CA GLN A 294 -6.16 13.78 21.99
C GLN A 294 -6.49 13.23 20.62
N LEU A 295 -5.55 12.51 19.98
CA LEU A 295 -5.77 11.90 18.69
C LEU A 295 -6.84 10.80 18.75
N LEU A 296 -6.80 9.94 19.78
CA LEU A 296 -7.82 8.90 20.02
C LEU A 296 -9.19 9.53 20.28
N ALA A 297 -9.27 10.59 21.09
CA ALA A 297 -10.51 11.31 21.34
C ALA A 297 -11.09 11.97 20.07
N VAL A 298 -10.24 12.53 19.20
CA VAL A 298 -10.66 13.05 17.90
C VAL A 298 -11.09 11.91 16.99
N TYR A 299 -10.33 10.81 16.99
CA TYR A 299 -10.66 9.63 16.21
C TYR A 299 -12.02 9.06 16.59
N ASP A 300 -12.26 8.79 17.87
CA ASP A 300 -13.54 8.23 18.33
C ASP A 300 -14.72 9.18 18.04
N ARG A 301 -14.52 10.50 18.08
CA ARG A 301 -15.54 11.48 17.68
C ARG A 301 -15.74 11.58 16.16
N ALA A 302 -14.67 11.50 15.40
CA ALA A 302 -14.71 11.57 13.94
C ALA A 302 -15.13 10.23 13.30
N HIS A 303 -15.07 9.12 14.06
CA HIS A 303 -15.44 7.82 13.54
C HIS A 303 -16.93 7.81 13.13
N PRO A 304 -17.27 7.34 11.92
CA PRO A 304 -18.65 7.37 11.40
C PRO A 304 -19.66 6.72 12.35
N MET A 305 -19.26 5.62 12.99
CA MET A 305 -20.10 4.89 13.95
C MET A 305 -20.19 5.53 15.36
N ALA A 306 -19.50 6.64 15.62
CA ALA A 306 -19.69 7.43 16.83
C ALA A 306 -20.96 8.29 16.76
N ARG A 307 -21.41 8.62 15.56
CA ARG A 307 -22.69 9.31 15.34
C ARG A 307 -23.81 8.26 15.45
N LYS A 308 -24.65 8.34 16.49
CA LYS A 308 -25.90 7.55 16.57
C LYS A 308 -26.69 7.78 15.27
N PRO A 309 -27.23 6.75 14.62
CA PRO A 309 -28.07 6.93 13.45
C PRO A 309 -29.21 7.88 13.84
N ALA A 310 -29.34 9.00 13.11
CA ALA A 310 -30.52 9.83 13.21
C ALA A 310 -31.71 8.93 12.89
N ALA A 311 -32.66 8.80 13.83
CA ALA A 311 -33.85 8.00 13.66
C ALA A 311 -34.49 8.39 12.32
N ARG A 312 -34.66 7.40 11.42
CA ARG A 312 -35.40 7.59 10.17
C ARG A 312 -36.77 8.13 10.55
N ARG A 313 -36.97 9.42 10.39
CA ARG A 313 -38.32 9.99 10.44
C ARG A 313 -39.09 9.31 9.33
N GLY A 314 -40.06 8.47 9.72
CA GLY A 314 -40.98 7.83 8.83
C GLY A 314 -41.63 8.91 7.97
N ARG A 315 -41.59 8.72 6.66
CA ARG A 315 -42.49 9.41 5.74
C ARG A 315 -43.83 8.71 5.88
N SER A 316 -44.76 9.37 6.50
CA SER A 316 -46.20 9.09 6.39
C SER A 316 -46.65 9.43 4.99
#